data_b8bad887bfc94a1175b845dd64881fe1
#
_entry.id   b8bad887bfc94a1175b845dd64881fe1
#
_cell.length_a   1.000
_cell.length_b   1.000
_cell.length_c   1.000
_cell.angle_alpha   90.00
_cell.angle_beta   90.00
_cell.angle_gamma   90.00
#
_symmetry.space_group_name_H-M   'P 1'
#
loop_
_entity.id
_entity.type
_entity.pdbx_description
1 polymer ?
#
loop_
_entity_poly.entity_id
_entity_poly.type
_entity_poly.pdbx_seq_one_letter_code
_entity_poly.pdbx_strand_id
1 'polypeptide(L)'
;MVVKNILHMKGGDGANSYATNSIFQETAIMKTKPILEETIRSMFINTSPMPICFRMADLGCSSGPNALLVISHIMDIIHQICEVENVTHDRTSELQVFLNDLIGNDFNSLFNFIPNFYKKLENAKGEWSSRCFISAVPGSFYGRLFPNKSLHFFYSAFSTHWLSKVPDCYLMNKGNLYMARSRSMEIVCGGRMMFTMIGRNTLDPRTSDCCYPYELLTKCLYELIPEGLVQEADIDTFDLPYYTPHKEEVKKIVEMEGSFTIDKLETIEINLDPRDDVSNKDFVFDELEVGKNVSNCIRAVTEAMFVSHFGDAIIEDLFAKYAKYVGQNWLKEKVTTTNIVISFTKK
;
A
#
# COMPACT_ATOMS: atom_id res chain seq x y z
N MET A 1 -4.46 -10.61 -20.60
CA MET A 1 -5.14 -9.98 -19.46
C MET A 1 -4.74 -8.52 -19.37
N VAL A 2 -5.68 -7.58 -19.22
CA VAL A 2 -5.35 -6.15 -19.06
C VAL A 2 -5.32 -5.85 -17.57
N VAL A 3 -4.13 -5.90 -16.97
CA VAL A 3 -3.87 -5.81 -15.52
C VAL A 3 -4.63 -4.63 -14.86
N LYS A 4 -4.63 -3.45 -15.47
CA LYS A 4 -5.31 -2.26 -14.92
C LYS A 4 -6.83 -2.38 -14.72
N ASN A 5 -7.47 -3.39 -15.32
CA ASN A 5 -8.92 -3.58 -15.20
C ASN A 5 -9.29 -4.56 -14.08
N ILE A 6 -8.32 -5.33 -13.58
CA ILE A 6 -8.53 -6.39 -12.60
C ILE A 6 -7.71 -6.22 -11.32
N LEU A 7 -6.73 -5.35 -11.34
CA LEU A 7 -5.85 -5.08 -10.21
C LEU A 7 -6.49 -4.05 -9.28
N HIS A 8 -7.64 -4.38 -8.71
CA HIS A 8 -8.28 -3.62 -7.64
C HIS A 8 -8.53 -4.53 -6.45
N MET A 9 -8.46 -3.97 -5.27
CA MET A 9 -8.77 -4.70 -4.04
C MET A 9 -10.27 -4.99 -3.97
N LYS A 10 -10.66 -5.99 -3.20
CA LYS A 10 -12.07 -6.33 -3.01
C LYS A 10 -12.78 -5.18 -2.28
N GLY A 11 -13.69 -4.51 -2.97
CA GLY A 11 -14.47 -3.38 -2.47
C GLY A 11 -15.54 -3.79 -1.45
N GLY A 12 -16.35 -2.80 -1.06
CA GLY A 12 -17.43 -2.97 -0.06
C GLY A 12 -16.94 -2.95 1.38
N ASP A 13 -17.85 -3.31 2.28
CA ASP A 13 -17.67 -3.38 3.75
C ASP A 13 -17.95 -4.79 4.31
N GLY A 14 -18.15 -5.77 3.44
CA GLY A 14 -18.40 -7.17 3.82
C GLY A 14 -17.19 -7.85 4.46
N ALA A 15 -17.42 -9.04 5.05
CA ALA A 15 -16.44 -9.80 5.81
C ALA A 15 -15.12 -10.10 5.02
N ASN A 16 -15.18 -10.18 3.69
CA ASN A 16 -14.03 -10.47 2.83
C ASN A 16 -13.52 -9.23 2.10
N SER A 17 -14.01 -8.01 2.42
CA SER A 17 -13.57 -6.78 1.78
C SER A 17 -12.17 -6.35 2.25
N TYR A 18 -11.49 -5.53 1.46
CA TYR A 18 -10.22 -4.92 1.87
C TYR A 18 -10.39 -4.03 3.10
N ALA A 19 -11.52 -3.31 3.20
CA ALA A 19 -11.80 -2.42 4.32
C ALA A 19 -11.80 -3.15 5.68
N THR A 20 -12.21 -4.42 5.72
CA THR A 20 -12.26 -5.23 6.95
C THR A 20 -11.06 -6.15 7.15
N ASN A 21 -10.20 -6.33 6.13
CA ASN A 21 -9.10 -7.30 6.15
C ASN A 21 -7.74 -6.67 5.83
N SER A 22 -7.54 -5.40 6.10
CA SER A 22 -6.28 -4.67 5.84
C SER A 22 -5.48 -4.32 7.10
N ILE A 23 -5.61 -5.11 8.17
CA ILE A 23 -4.86 -4.92 9.43
C ILE A 23 -3.34 -5.04 9.24
N PHE A 24 -2.89 -5.86 8.29
CA PHE A 24 -1.47 -5.96 7.93
C PHE A 24 -0.95 -4.61 7.41
N GLN A 25 -1.68 -3.97 6.50
CA GLN A 25 -1.34 -2.67 5.94
C GLN A 25 -1.43 -1.56 7.02
N GLU A 26 -2.45 -1.60 7.88
CA GLU A 26 -2.59 -0.69 9.01
C GLU A 26 -1.39 -0.77 9.95
N THR A 27 -0.97 -1.99 10.31
CA THR A 27 0.20 -2.22 11.17
C THR A 27 1.48 -1.64 10.56
N ALA A 28 1.68 -1.81 9.25
CA ALA A 28 2.81 -1.22 8.56
C ALA A 28 2.77 0.32 8.56
N ILE A 29 1.60 0.93 8.34
CA ILE A 29 1.40 2.38 8.43
C ILE A 29 1.78 2.88 9.83
N MET A 30 1.36 2.17 10.88
CA MET A 30 1.70 2.52 12.27
C MET A 30 3.19 2.37 12.54
N LYS A 31 3.82 1.27 12.11
CA LYS A 31 5.27 1.05 12.27
C LYS A 31 6.13 2.06 11.49
N THR A 32 5.63 2.57 10.37
CA THR A 32 6.35 3.55 9.53
C THR A 32 6.02 5.01 9.84
N LYS A 33 5.10 5.27 10.78
CA LYS A 33 4.71 6.61 11.20
C LYS A 33 5.90 7.50 11.61
N PRO A 34 6.93 7.02 12.35
CA PRO A 34 8.09 7.86 12.68
C PRO A 34 8.86 8.34 11.44
N ILE A 35 8.96 7.50 10.39
CA ILE A 35 9.62 7.87 9.14
C ILE A 35 8.79 8.92 8.38
N LEU A 36 7.46 8.76 8.38
CA LEU A 36 6.54 9.74 7.80
C LEU A 36 6.67 11.09 8.50
N GLU A 37 6.70 11.09 9.83
CA GLU A 37 6.87 12.29 10.63
C GLU A 37 8.19 13.00 10.33
N GLU A 38 9.32 12.29 10.35
CA GLU A 38 10.64 12.82 10.01
C GLU A 38 10.65 13.40 8.58
N THR A 39 10.06 12.67 7.62
CA THR A 39 10.01 13.09 6.22
C THR A 39 9.26 14.41 6.05
N ILE A 40 8.10 14.57 6.69
CA ILE A 40 7.30 15.79 6.59
C ILE A 40 7.96 16.93 7.37
N ARG A 41 8.41 16.72 8.62
CA ARG A 41 9.07 17.76 9.42
C ARG A 41 10.29 18.33 8.71
N SER A 42 11.16 17.45 8.19
CA SER A 42 12.37 17.90 7.47
C SER A 42 12.05 18.65 6.18
N MET A 43 10.92 18.40 5.55
CA MET A 43 10.47 19.19 4.40
C MET A 43 10.11 20.63 4.81
N PHE A 44 9.38 20.80 5.90
CA PHE A 44 8.97 22.13 6.37
C PHE A 44 10.12 22.95 6.94
N ILE A 45 11.08 22.35 7.63
CA ILE A 45 12.30 23.02 8.11
C ILE A 45 13.08 23.65 6.93
N ASN A 46 13.06 23.01 5.76
CA ASN A 46 13.79 23.46 4.58
C ASN A 46 12.94 24.33 3.62
N THR A 47 11.65 24.50 3.89
CA THR A 47 10.70 25.23 3.03
C THR A 47 10.09 26.37 3.81
N SER A 48 10.75 27.51 3.84
CA SER A 48 10.18 28.74 4.43
C SER A 48 9.87 29.74 3.31
N PRO A 49 8.66 30.30 3.22
CA PRO A 49 7.47 30.07 4.10
C PRO A 49 6.75 28.77 3.76
N MET A 50 6.01 28.24 4.75
CA MET A 50 5.09 27.11 4.60
C MET A 50 4.06 27.38 3.48
N PRO A 51 3.73 26.42 2.62
CA PRO A 51 2.74 26.64 1.57
C PRO A 51 1.35 26.92 2.19
N ILE A 52 0.59 27.86 1.64
CA ILE A 52 -0.79 28.14 2.08
C ILE A 52 -1.66 26.88 1.99
N CYS A 53 -1.45 26.07 0.96
CA CYS A 53 -2.12 24.79 0.78
C CYS A 53 -1.08 23.70 0.50
N PHE A 54 -0.94 22.80 1.46
CA PHE A 54 -0.11 21.59 1.30
C PHE A 54 -0.87 20.54 0.51
N ARG A 55 -0.38 20.20 -0.68
CA ARG A 55 -1.03 19.26 -1.58
C ARG A 55 -0.30 17.95 -1.59
N MET A 56 -1.02 16.86 -1.31
CA MET A 56 -0.48 15.51 -1.34
C MET A 56 -1.33 14.56 -2.18
N ALA A 57 -0.72 13.47 -2.64
CA ALA A 57 -1.44 12.35 -3.20
C ALA A 57 -1.06 11.05 -2.51
N ASP A 58 -2.07 10.22 -2.23
CA ASP A 58 -1.92 8.82 -1.85
C ASP A 58 -2.12 7.95 -3.07
N LEU A 59 -1.06 7.25 -3.50
CA LEU A 59 -1.04 6.44 -4.72
C LEU A 59 -1.36 4.98 -4.40
N GLY A 60 -2.50 4.51 -4.86
CA GLY A 60 -3.05 3.20 -4.52
C GLY A 60 -3.72 3.20 -3.15
N CYS A 61 -4.63 4.17 -2.93
CA CYS A 61 -5.34 4.36 -1.66
C CYS A 61 -6.30 3.23 -1.30
N SER A 62 -6.67 2.39 -2.26
CA SER A 62 -7.67 1.33 -2.11
C SER A 62 -9.05 1.84 -1.65
N SER A 63 -9.89 0.97 -1.10
CA SER A 63 -11.28 1.25 -0.70
C SER A 63 -11.49 1.27 0.83
N GLY A 64 -10.41 1.11 1.63
CA GLY A 64 -10.48 0.98 3.08
C GLY A 64 -10.12 2.25 3.86
N PRO A 65 -10.28 2.22 5.20
CA PRO A 65 -10.02 3.37 6.07
C PRO A 65 -8.54 3.73 6.24
N ASN A 66 -7.61 2.89 5.80
CA ASN A 66 -6.16 3.08 5.98
C ASN A 66 -5.64 4.37 5.34
N ALA A 67 -6.20 4.78 4.19
CA ALA A 67 -5.88 6.07 3.58
C ALA A 67 -6.24 7.25 4.51
N LEU A 68 -7.38 7.16 5.20
CA LEU A 68 -7.81 8.19 6.15
C LEU A 68 -6.96 8.20 7.43
N LEU A 69 -6.43 7.06 7.85
CA LEU A 69 -5.45 6.97 8.94
C LEU A 69 -4.16 7.74 8.62
N VAL A 70 -3.64 7.57 7.40
CA VAL A 70 -2.46 8.31 6.93
C VAL A 70 -2.73 9.81 6.91
N ILE A 71 -3.89 10.23 6.40
CA ILE A 71 -4.30 11.66 6.40
C ILE A 71 -4.35 12.21 7.82
N SER A 72 -4.92 11.45 8.77
CA SER A 72 -4.95 11.86 10.18
C SER A 72 -3.55 12.07 10.74
N HIS A 73 -2.61 11.16 10.48
CA HIS A 73 -1.22 11.30 10.92
C HIS A 73 -0.57 12.55 10.31
N ILE A 74 -0.78 12.82 9.04
CA ILE A 74 -0.22 14.01 8.36
C ILE A 74 -0.82 15.30 8.94
N MET A 75 -2.12 15.33 9.21
CA MET A 75 -2.78 16.45 9.88
C MET A 75 -2.21 16.67 11.28
N ASP A 76 -1.92 15.60 12.05
CA ASP A 76 -1.27 15.70 13.35
C ASP A 76 0.11 16.35 13.25
N ILE A 77 0.91 15.92 12.28
CA ILE A 77 2.26 16.43 12.07
C ILE A 77 2.24 17.92 11.68
N ILE A 78 1.37 18.31 10.74
CA ILE A 78 1.24 19.71 10.28
C ILE A 78 0.77 20.59 11.43
N HIS A 79 -0.23 20.15 12.20
CA HIS A 79 -0.73 20.87 13.35
C HIS A 79 0.37 21.15 14.38
N GLN A 80 1.14 20.11 14.76
CA GLN A 80 2.26 20.24 15.69
C GLN A 80 3.37 21.18 15.17
N ILE A 81 3.66 21.17 13.88
CA ILE A 81 4.65 22.08 13.29
C ILE A 81 4.14 23.54 13.43
N CYS A 82 2.86 23.80 13.12
CA CYS A 82 2.27 25.11 13.23
C CYS A 82 2.24 25.63 14.69
N GLU A 83 2.01 24.74 15.66
CA GLU A 83 2.05 25.10 17.09
C GLU A 83 3.47 25.48 17.52
N VAL A 84 4.48 24.68 17.18
CA VAL A 84 5.89 24.93 17.55
C VAL A 84 6.42 26.22 16.93
N GLU A 85 6.08 26.50 15.68
CA GLU A 85 6.55 27.70 14.96
C GLU A 85 5.72 28.94 15.24
N ASN A 86 4.71 28.86 16.14
CA ASN A 86 3.77 29.95 16.45
C ASN A 86 3.14 30.57 15.17
N VAL A 87 2.82 29.71 14.20
CA VAL A 87 2.18 30.16 12.95
C VAL A 87 0.78 30.66 13.27
N THR A 88 0.50 31.93 12.93
CA THR A 88 -0.83 32.51 13.16
C THR A 88 -1.91 31.75 12.37
N HIS A 89 -3.13 31.72 12.90
CA HIS A 89 -4.27 31.00 12.32
C HIS A 89 -4.48 31.31 10.84
N ASP A 90 -4.25 32.54 10.39
CA ASP A 90 -4.38 32.97 8.99
C ASP A 90 -3.27 32.42 8.05
N ARG A 91 -2.17 31.87 8.61
CA ARG A 91 -1.04 31.34 7.87
C ARG A 91 -0.91 29.82 7.98
N THR A 92 -1.83 29.17 8.68
CA THR A 92 -1.82 27.72 8.80
C THR A 92 -2.17 27.08 7.48
N SER A 93 -1.38 26.07 7.10
CA SER A 93 -1.54 25.39 5.81
C SER A 93 -2.86 24.60 5.75
N GLU A 94 -3.62 24.77 4.69
CA GLU A 94 -4.67 23.81 4.32
C GLU A 94 -4.04 22.53 3.79
N LEU A 95 -4.71 21.39 3.98
CA LEU A 95 -4.30 20.10 3.43
C LEU A 95 -5.27 19.69 2.31
N GLN A 96 -4.78 19.66 1.08
CA GLN A 96 -5.49 19.06 -0.06
C GLN A 96 -4.95 17.67 -0.32
N VAL A 97 -5.80 16.67 -0.19
CA VAL A 97 -5.48 15.26 -0.41
C VAL A 97 -6.12 14.77 -1.70
N PHE A 98 -5.33 14.09 -2.51
CA PHE A 98 -5.77 13.38 -3.70
C PHE A 98 -5.62 11.87 -3.47
N LEU A 99 -6.74 11.17 -3.34
CA LEU A 99 -6.80 9.72 -3.22
C LEU A 99 -6.79 9.11 -4.62
N ASN A 100 -5.67 8.54 -5.01
CA ASN A 100 -5.50 7.93 -6.33
C ASN A 100 -5.57 6.41 -6.23
N ASP A 101 -6.32 5.83 -7.15
CA ASP A 101 -6.31 4.39 -7.43
C ASP A 101 -6.79 4.14 -8.87
N LEU A 102 -6.79 2.90 -9.33
CA LEU A 102 -7.30 2.51 -10.63
C LEU A 102 -8.80 2.82 -10.75
N ILE A 103 -9.28 2.98 -11.99
CA ILE A 103 -10.70 3.30 -12.27
C ILE A 103 -11.66 2.25 -11.68
N GLY A 104 -11.22 0.98 -11.60
CA GLY A 104 -12.01 -0.11 -11.01
C GLY A 104 -12.06 -0.11 -9.48
N ASN A 105 -11.33 0.78 -8.78
CA ASN A 105 -11.38 0.88 -7.33
C ASN A 105 -12.76 1.32 -6.84
N ASP A 106 -13.20 0.78 -5.70
CA ASP A 106 -14.44 1.17 -5.05
C ASP A 106 -14.27 2.46 -4.23
N PHE A 107 -14.22 3.58 -4.93
CA PHE A 107 -14.17 4.90 -4.30
C PHE A 107 -15.43 5.23 -3.50
N ASN A 108 -16.59 4.66 -3.83
CA ASN A 108 -17.82 4.91 -3.09
C ASN A 108 -17.73 4.36 -1.68
N SER A 109 -17.22 3.14 -1.50
CA SER A 109 -16.96 2.58 -0.17
C SER A 109 -15.97 3.43 0.62
N LEU A 110 -14.88 3.90 -0.02
CA LEU A 110 -13.93 4.81 0.63
C LEU A 110 -14.60 6.12 1.08
N PHE A 111 -15.43 6.71 0.25
CA PHE A 111 -16.13 7.97 0.57
C PHE A 111 -17.15 7.83 1.69
N ASN A 112 -17.72 6.64 1.90
CA ASN A 112 -18.62 6.39 3.04
C ASN A 112 -17.91 6.52 4.41
N PHE A 113 -16.59 6.38 4.46
CA PHE A 113 -15.83 6.60 5.71
C PHE A 113 -15.54 8.09 5.98
N ILE A 114 -15.59 8.98 4.98
CA ILE A 114 -15.19 10.39 5.11
C ILE A 114 -16.02 11.17 6.14
N PRO A 115 -17.36 11.07 6.20
CA PRO A 115 -18.12 11.81 7.19
C PRO A 115 -17.73 11.48 8.64
N ASN A 116 -17.50 10.19 8.92
CA ASN A 116 -17.04 9.76 10.23
C ASN A 116 -15.60 10.20 10.52
N PHE A 117 -14.74 10.20 9.49
CA PHE A 117 -13.38 10.74 9.60
C PHE A 117 -13.39 12.22 9.98
N TYR A 118 -14.15 13.06 9.29
CA TYR A 118 -14.26 14.49 9.64
C TYR A 118 -14.81 14.71 11.04
N LYS A 119 -15.81 13.95 11.47
CA LYS A 119 -16.33 14.01 12.83
C LYS A 119 -15.26 13.67 13.89
N LYS A 120 -14.45 12.62 13.64
CA LYS A 120 -13.32 12.28 14.52
C LYS A 120 -12.27 13.38 14.53
N LEU A 121 -11.96 13.95 13.38
CA LEU A 121 -10.99 15.05 13.24
C LEU A 121 -11.47 16.32 13.97
N GLU A 122 -12.76 16.66 13.85
CA GLU A 122 -13.38 17.78 14.57
C GLU A 122 -13.30 17.59 16.09
N ASN A 123 -13.64 16.41 16.60
CA ASN A 123 -13.54 16.08 18.02
C ASN A 123 -12.10 16.16 18.55
N ALA A 124 -11.11 15.81 17.73
CA ALA A 124 -9.70 15.80 18.14
C ALA A 124 -9.01 17.16 17.98
N LYS A 125 -9.42 17.99 17.00
CA LYS A 125 -8.67 19.16 16.55
C LYS A 125 -9.52 20.45 16.41
N GLY A 126 -10.83 20.39 16.69
CA GLY A 126 -11.71 21.55 16.57
C GLY A 126 -11.70 22.15 15.16
N GLU A 127 -11.50 23.45 15.06
CA GLU A 127 -11.53 24.20 13.78
C GLU A 127 -10.50 23.74 12.75
N TRP A 128 -9.44 23.04 13.16
CA TRP A 128 -8.45 22.47 12.24
C TRP A 128 -9.04 21.41 11.31
N SER A 129 -10.14 20.78 11.68
CA SER A 129 -10.84 19.80 10.84
C SER A 129 -11.29 20.38 9.50
N SER A 130 -11.68 21.67 9.49
CA SER A 130 -12.15 22.39 8.29
C SER A 130 -11.05 22.67 7.26
N ARG A 131 -9.78 22.37 7.58
CA ARG A 131 -8.61 22.62 6.72
C ARG A 131 -8.17 21.42 5.89
N CYS A 132 -8.87 20.30 5.98
CA CYS A 132 -8.58 19.09 5.22
C CYS A 132 -9.60 18.91 4.10
N PHE A 133 -9.13 18.82 2.86
CA PHE A 133 -9.96 18.63 1.66
C PHE A 133 -9.55 17.34 0.95
N ILE A 134 -10.49 16.45 0.72
CA ILE A 134 -10.24 15.11 0.13
C ILE A 134 -10.94 15.00 -1.21
N SER A 135 -10.20 14.56 -2.22
CA SER A 135 -10.69 14.34 -3.59
C SER A 135 -10.16 13.02 -4.14
N ALA A 136 -10.92 12.35 -5.01
CA ALA A 136 -10.42 11.18 -5.74
C ALA A 136 -9.79 11.57 -7.07
N VAL A 137 -8.76 10.82 -7.47
CA VAL A 137 -8.11 10.92 -8.79
C VAL A 137 -7.98 9.52 -9.37
N PRO A 138 -8.99 9.02 -10.10
CA PRO A 138 -8.93 7.71 -10.71
C PRO A 138 -7.92 7.69 -11.86
N GLY A 139 -7.06 6.67 -11.89
CA GLY A 139 -6.07 6.47 -12.94
C GLY A 139 -4.85 5.69 -12.47
N SER A 140 -4.07 5.19 -13.43
CA SER A 140 -2.84 4.45 -13.12
C SER A 140 -1.71 5.40 -12.74
N PHE A 141 -1.11 5.19 -11.57
CA PHE A 141 0.06 5.96 -11.12
C PHE A 141 1.34 5.66 -11.94
N TYR A 142 1.33 4.69 -12.83
CA TYR A 142 2.41 4.49 -13.80
C TYR A 142 2.44 5.57 -14.90
N GLY A 143 1.34 6.34 -15.08
CA GLY A 143 1.25 7.49 -15.96
C GLY A 143 1.20 8.82 -15.22
N ARG A 144 1.01 9.90 -15.98
CA ARG A 144 0.78 11.25 -15.43
C ARG A 144 -0.64 11.34 -14.85
N LEU A 145 -0.74 11.90 -13.65
CA LEU A 145 -2.00 12.09 -12.92
C LEU A 145 -2.26 13.56 -12.59
N PHE A 146 -1.19 14.36 -12.43
CA PHE A 146 -1.29 15.72 -11.93
C PHE A 146 -0.57 16.71 -12.84
N PRO A 147 -0.91 18.00 -12.78
CA PRO A 147 -0.16 19.06 -13.45
C PRO A 147 1.29 19.12 -12.98
N ASN A 148 2.15 19.76 -13.79
CA ASN A 148 3.55 19.95 -13.43
C ASN A 148 3.67 20.75 -12.14
N LYS A 149 4.58 20.32 -11.25
CA LYS A 149 4.95 21.01 -10.00
C LYS A 149 3.73 21.44 -9.18
N SER A 150 2.72 20.57 -9.09
CA SER A 150 1.46 20.86 -8.40
C SER A 150 1.35 20.23 -7.03
N LEU A 151 2.18 19.22 -6.72
CA LEU A 151 2.14 18.48 -5.46
C LEU A 151 3.42 18.70 -4.65
N HIS A 152 3.27 18.68 -3.32
CA HIS A 152 4.35 18.81 -2.36
C HIS A 152 4.78 17.45 -1.82
N PHE A 153 3.85 16.50 -1.73
CA PHE A 153 4.10 15.18 -1.14
C PHE A 153 3.38 14.06 -1.89
N PHE A 154 4.09 12.96 -2.09
CA PHE A 154 3.49 11.69 -2.52
C PHE A 154 3.68 10.64 -1.43
N TYR A 155 2.62 9.94 -1.14
CA TYR A 155 2.60 8.76 -0.28
C TYR A 155 2.13 7.55 -1.07
N SER A 156 2.65 6.38 -0.76
CA SER A 156 2.14 5.11 -1.27
C SER A 156 2.50 3.97 -0.31
N ALA A 157 1.51 3.18 0.07
CA ALA A 157 1.73 1.98 0.86
C ALA A 157 1.12 0.77 0.17
N PHE A 158 1.92 -0.29 -0.02
CA PHE A 158 1.49 -1.58 -0.58
C PHE A 158 0.90 -1.55 -1.99
N SER A 159 1.27 -0.56 -2.81
CA SER A 159 0.76 -0.44 -4.17
C SER A 159 1.83 -0.63 -5.23
N THR A 160 3.07 -0.17 -4.97
CA THR A 160 4.13 -0.10 -5.99
C THR A 160 4.79 -1.44 -6.31
N HIS A 161 4.52 -2.50 -5.57
CA HIS A 161 4.89 -3.87 -5.90
C HIS A 161 3.91 -4.55 -6.86
N TRP A 162 2.75 -3.95 -7.14
CA TRP A 162 1.84 -4.39 -8.18
C TRP A 162 2.25 -3.78 -9.52
N LEU A 163 2.52 -4.61 -10.51
CA LEU A 163 3.03 -4.17 -11.79
C LEU A 163 1.92 -3.79 -12.76
N SER A 164 2.17 -2.81 -13.63
CA SER A 164 1.20 -2.42 -14.67
C SER A 164 1.03 -3.45 -15.78
N LYS A 165 1.96 -4.40 -15.87
CA LYS A 165 1.98 -5.54 -16.81
C LYS A 165 2.68 -6.70 -16.15
N VAL A 166 2.29 -7.92 -16.51
CA VAL A 166 3.10 -9.11 -16.24
C VAL A 166 4.45 -8.93 -16.96
N PRO A 167 5.59 -9.12 -16.29
CA PRO A 167 6.88 -8.89 -16.91
C PRO A 167 7.19 -9.95 -17.98
N ASP A 168 7.44 -9.54 -19.20
CA ASP A 168 8.40 -10.27 -20.03
C ASP A 168 9.76 -10.12 -19.35
N CYS A 169 10.42 -11.19 -18.99
CA CYS A 169 11.53 -11.33 -18.03
C CYS A 169 12.71 -10.35 -18.14
N TYR A 170 12.74 -9.42 -19.09
CA TYR A 170 13.77 -8.39 -19.29
C TYR A 170 13.30 -6.93 -19.16
N LEU A 171 12.01 -6.66 -18.86
CA LEU A 171 11.46 -5.29 -18.91
C LEU A 171 11.07 -4.71 -17.55
N MET A 172 11.39 -5.38 -16.44
CA MET A 172 10.94 -5.02 -15.08
C MET A 172 11.30 -3.59 -14.65
N ASN A 173 12.44 -3.06 -15.09
CA ASN A 173 12.89 -1.73 -14.69
C ASN A 173 12.17 -0.57 -15.39
N LYS A 174 11.52 -0.80 -16.54
CA LYS A 174 10.93 0.29 -17.34
C LYS A 174 9.66 0.86 -16.70
N GLY A 175 8.78 0.03 -16.14
CA GLY A 175 7.54 0.49 -15.51
C GLY A 175 7.82 1.42 -14.32
N ASN A 176 8.68 1.00 -13.41
CA ASN A 176 9.06 1.79 -12.23
C ASN A 176 9.79 3.09 -12.61
N LEU A 177 10.61 3.07 -13.67
CA LEU A 177 11.27 4.27 -14.17
C LEU A 177 10.27 5.28 -14.76
N TYR A 178 9.24 4.83 -15.47
CA TYR A 178 8.17 5.70 -15.97
C TYR A 178 7.34 6.31 -14.83
N MET A 179 7.04 5.54 -13.79
CA MET A 179 6.38 6.05 -12.60
C MET A 179 7.21 7.15 -11.95
N ALA A 180 8.49 6.91 -11.70
CA ALA A 180 9.40 7.88 -11.10
C ALA A 180 9.50 9.18 -11.93
N ARG A 181 9.60 9.08 -13.26
CA ARG A 181 9.58 10.24 -14.18
C ARG A 181 8.28 11.03 -14.11
N SER A 182 7.12 10.36 -14.07
CA SER A 182 5.84 11.03 -13.96
C SER A 182 5.76 11.82 -12.65
N ARG A 183 6.14 11.21 -11.54
CA ARG A 183 6.18 11.86 -10.22
C ARG A 183 7.16 13.04 -10.20
N SER A 184 8.35 12.88 -10.81
CA SER A 184 9.35 13.92 -10.93
C SER A 184 8.85 15.20 -11.62
N MET A 185 7.93 15.08 -12.57
CA MET A 185 7.30 16.22 -13.25
C MET A 185 6.22 16.89 -12.41
N GLU A 186 5.48 16.12 -11.61
CA GLU A 186 4.28 16.55 -10.88
C GLU A 186 4.61 17.19 -9.53
N ILE A 187 5.74 16.80 -8.92
CA ILE A 187 6.17 17.28 -7.62
C ILE A 187 6.95 18.58 -7.74
N VAL A 188 6.84 19.46 -6.75
CA VAL A 188 7.65 20.67 -6.65
C VAL A 188 9.09 20.33 -6.32
N CYS A 189 10.04 21.24 -6.61
CA CYS A 189 11.42 21.13 -6.13
C CYS A 189 11.42 21.17 -4.59
N GLY A 190 12.20 20.30 -3.94
CA GLY A 190 12.18 20.11 -2.48
C GLY A 190 10.99 19.31 -1.95
N GLY A 191 10.00 18.99 -2.80
CA GLY A 191 8.90 18.11 -2.43
C GLY A 191 9.38 16.68 -2.15
N ARG A 192 8.63 15.94 -1.35
CA ARG A 192 9.06 14.63 -0.86
C ARG A 192 8.11 13.52 -1.24
N MET A 193 8.65 12.32 -1.26
CA MET A 193 7.89 11.09 -1.48
C MET A 193 8.26 10.08 -0.39
N MET A 194 7.27 9.30 0.05
CA MET A 194 7.48 8.16 0.95
C MET A 194 6.69 6.96 0.46
N PHE A 195 7.38 5.86 0.20
CA PHE A 195 6.78 4.62 -0.26
C PHE A 195 7.10 3.46 0.67
N THR A 196 6.09 2.63 0.91
CA THR A 196 6.22 1.35 1.61
C THR A 196 5.76 0.24 0.67
N MET A 197 6.58 -0.78 0.49
CA MET A 197 6.28 -1.91 -0.40
C MET A 197 6.81 -3.21 0.16
N ILE A 198 6.16 -4.32 -0.17
CA ILE A 198 6.74 -5.63 0.11
C ILE A 198 7.98 -5.81 -0.75
N GLY A 199 9.04 -6.28 -0.12
CA GLY A 199 10.32 -6.54 -0.75
C GLY A 199 10.88 -7.89 -0.33
N ARG A 200 12.14 -8.14 -0.65
CA ARG A 200 12.88 -9.34 -0.26
C ARG A 200 14.24 -8.97 0.33
N ASN A 201 14.76 -9.87 1.18
CA ASN A 201 16.10 -9.71 1.80
C ASN A 201 17.22 -10.26 0.92
N THR A 202 16.91 -11.21 0.03
CA THR A 202 17.88 -11.84 -0.87
C THR A 202 17.98 -11.10 -2.19
N LEU A 203 19.18 -11.12 -2.81
CA LEU A 203 19.38 -10.55 -4.15
C LEU A 203 18.76 -11.42 -5.25
N ASP A 204 18.71 -12.73 -5.05
CA ASP A 204 18.13 -13.68 -6.01
C ASP A 204 16.58 -13.65 -5.91
N PRO A 205 15.86 -13.20 -6.95
CA PRO A 205 14.41 -13.14 -6.93
C PRO A 205 13.71 -14.52 -6.99
N ARG A 206 14.46 -15.61 -7.14
CA ARG A 206 13.93 -16.99 -7.22
C ARG A 206 13.83 -17.64 -5.85
N THR A 207 14.24 -16.98 -4.79
CA THR A 207 14.13 -17.50 -3.44
C THR A 207 12.70 -17.33 -2.90
N SER A 208 12.23 -18.26 -2.07
CA SER A 208 10.91 -18.24 -1.46
C SER A 208 10.72 -17.15 -0.37
N ASP A 209 11.74 -16.36 -0.12
CA ASP A 209 11.84 -15.31 0.90
C ASP A 209 10.65 -14.31 0.93
N CYS A 210 9.97 -14.13 -0.20
CA CYS A 210 8.86 -13.20 -0.35
C CYS A 210 7.61 -13.79 -1.02
N CYS A 211 7.70 -15.03 -1.48
CA CYS A 211 6.67 -15.64 -2.33
C CYS A 211 5.87 -16.72 -1.59
N TYR A 212 6.27 -17.07 -0.37
CA TYR A 212 5.65 -18.16 0.39
C TYR A 212 4.11 -18.09 0.47
N PRO A 213 3.48 -16.92 0.71
CA PRO A 213 2.01 -16.84 0.69
C PRO A 213 1.40 -17.26 -0.65
N TYR A 214 2.08 -16.97 -1.75
CA TYR A 214 1.62 -17.31 -3.11
C TYR A 214 1.97 -18.73 -3.51
N GLU A 215 3.07 -19.29 -2.99
CA GLU A 215 3.41 -20.71 -3.13
C GLU A 215 2.34 -21.59 -2.47
N LEU A 216 1.86 -21.20 -1.28
CA LEU A 216 0.74 -21.87 -0.63
C LEU A 216 -0.56 -21.79 -1.43
N LEU A 217 -0.86 -20.63 -2.04
CA LEU A 217 -2.03 -20.50 -2.94
C LEU A 217 -1.90 -21.43 -4.15
N THR A 218 -0.71 -21.47 -4.76
CA THR A 218 -0.44 -22.38 -5.89
C THR A 218 -0.67 -23.83 -5.48
N LYS A 219 -0.18 -24.24 -4.31
CA LYS A 219 -0.44 -25.58 -3.77
C LYS A 219 -1.93 -25.86 -3.63
N CYS A 220 -2.71 -24.91 -3.13
CA CYS A 220 -4.15 -25.06 -3.00
C CYS A 220 -4.85 -25.20 -4.36
N LEU A 221 -4.38 -24.50 -5.40
CA LEU A 221 -4.90 -24.64 -6.76
C LEU A 221 -4.66 -26.04 -7.32
N TYR A 222 -3.47 -26.61 -7.14
CA TYR A 222 -3.19 -28.00 -7.56
C TYR A 222 -4.10 -29.01 -6.86
N GLU A 223 -4.51 -28.77 -5.62
CA GLU A 223 -5.45 -29.65 -4.91
C GLU A 223 -6.90 -29.54 -5.40
N LEU A 224 -7.25 -28.53 -6.18
CA LEU A 224 -8.55 -28.40 -6.83
C LEU A 224 -8.64 -29.14 -8.17
N ILE A 225 -7.51 -29.58 -8.74
CA ILE A 225 -7.49 -30.34 -10.01
C ILE A 225 -8.27 -31.69 -9.91
N PRO A 226 -7.99 -32.57 -8.91
CA PRO A 226 -8.74 -33.82 -8.78
C PRO A 226 -10.22 -33.62 -8.45
N GLU A 227 -10.61 -32.45 -7.95
CA GLU A 227 -12.01 -32.06 -7.70
C GLU A 227 -12.72 -31.59 -8.99
N GLY A 228 -11.97 -31.43 -10.11
CA GLY A 228 -12.50 -30.99 -11.38
C GLY A 228 -12.81 -29.48 -11.45
N LEU A 229 -12.34 -28.70 -10.48
CA LEU A 229 -12.61 -27.26 -10.37
C LEU A 229 -11.59 -26.41 -11.14
N VAL A 230 -10.36 -26.91 -11.32
CA VAL A 230 -9.25 -26.22 -12.01
C VAL A 230 -8.56 -27.19 -12.94
N GLN A 231 -8.05 -26.71 -14.08
CA GLN A 231 -7.19 -27.49 -14.98
C GLN A 231 -5.72 -27.06 -14.78
N GLU A 232 -4.78 -28.00 -14.92
CA GLU A 232 -3.35 -27.72 -14.79
C GLU A 232 -2.89 -26.62 -15.76
N ALA A 233 -3.40 -26.64 -17.00
CA ALA A 233 -3.10 -25.62 -18.01
C ALA A 233 -3.53 -24.19 -17.59
N ASP A 234 -4.57 -24.06 -16.77
CA ASP A 234 -5.00 -22.76 -16.24
C ASP A 234 -4.01 -22.25 -15.19
N ILE A 235 -3.45 -23.15 -14.35
CA ILE A 235 -2.41 -22.80 -13.38
C ILE A 235 -1.14 -22.36 -14.10
N ASP A 236 -0.71 -23.08 -15.13
CA ASP A 236 0.50 -22.79 -15.90
C ASP A 236 0.45 -21.43 -16.62
N THR A 237 -0.74 -20.93 -16.90
CA THR A 237 -0.96 -19.65 -17.60
C THR A 237 -1.32 -18.49 -16.67
N PHE A 238 -1.41 -18.74 -15.36
CA PHE A 238 -1.74 -17.72 -14.37
C PHE A 238 -0.49 -17.02 -13.84
N ASP A 239 -0.37 -15.74 -14.15
CA ASP A 239 0.70 -14.89 -13.65
C ASP A 239 0.16 -13.73 -12.81
N LEU A 240 0.63 -13.63 -11.57
CA LEU A 240 0.38 -12.46 -10.74
C LEU A 240 1.29 -11.30 -11.18
N PRO A 241 0.73 -10.09 -11.43
CA PRO A 241 1.52 -8.92 -11.77
C PRO A 241 2.19 -8.33 -10.50
N TYR A 242 3.01 -9.13 -9.83
CA TYR A 242 3.56 -8.86 -8.52
C TYR A 242 5.08 -8.99 -8.53
N TYR A 243 5.78 -8.04 -7.91
CA TYR A 243 7.22 -8.09 -7.79
C TYR A 243 7.69 -7.53 -6.47
N THR A 244 8.47 -8.29 -5.76
CA THR A 244 9.11 -7.93 -4.50
C THR A 244 10.56 -7.52 -4.77
N PRO A 245 10.88 -6.21 -4.83
CA PRO A 245 12.24 -5.77 -5.08
C PRO A 245 13.14 -6.03 -3.88
N HIS A 246 14.46 -6.17 -4.13
CA HIS A 246 15.48 -5.97 -3.12
C HIS A 246 15.77 -4.47 -2.98
N LYS A 247 16.13 -4.00 -1.78
CA LYS A 247 16.39 -2.56 -1.52
C LYS A 247 17.42 -1.93 -2.47
N GLU A 248 18.43 -2.69 -2.89
CA GLU A 248 19.44 -2.18 -3.84
C GLU A 248 18.87 -1.99 -5.25
N GLU A 249 17.84 -2.73 -5.63
CA GLU A 249 17.15 -2.52 -6.92
C GLU A 249 16.32 -1.22 -6.87
N VAL A 250 15.62 -0.98 -5.76
CA VAL A 250 14.88 0.27 -5.56
C VAL A 250 15.83 1.47 -5.61
N LYS A 251 16.96 1.39 -4.90
CA LYS A 251 18.01 2.41 -4.91
C LYS A 251 18.51 2.70 -6.33
N LYS A 252 18.85 1.66 -7.10
CA LYS A 252 19.30 1.80 -8.49
C LYS A 252 18.28 2.50 -9.39
N ILE A 253 16.98 2.19 -9.23
CA ILE A 253 15.92 2.83 -10.02
C ILE A 253 15.86 4.33 -9.75
N VAL A 254 15.93 4.74 -8.48
CA VAL A 254 15.92 6.16 -8.08
C VAL A 254 17.18 6.88 -8.59
N GLU A 255 18.35 6.24 -8.48
CA GLU A 255 19.61 6.78 -8.98
C GLU A 255 19.62 6.93 -10.51
N MET A 256 19.07 5.95 -11.24
CA MET A 256 18.96 5.98 -12.71
C MET A 256 17.99 7.06 -13.20
N GLU A 257 16.92 7.31 -12.48
CA GLU A 257 15.99 8.41 -12.79
C GLU A 257 16.65 9.77 -12.56
N GLY A 258 17.46 9.90 -11.51
CA GLY A 258 18.38 11.00 -11.27
C GLY A 258 17.78 12.28 -10.70
N SER A 259 16.45 12.44 -10.70
CA SER A 259 15.75 13.64 -10.23
C SER A 259 15.52 13.69 -8.72
N PHE A 260 15.85 12.62 -8.02
CA PHE A 260 15.60 12.49 -6.58
C PHE A 260 16.89 12.19 -5.81
N THR A 261 16.88 12.58 -4.55
CA THR A 261 17.87 12.16 -3.54
C THR A 261 17.18 11.24 -2.56
N ILE A 262 17.75 10.08 -2.28
CA ILE A 262 17.23 9.17 -1.24
C ILE A 262 17.59 9.77 0.11
N ASP A 263 16.59 10.03 0.94
CA ASP A 263 16.76 10.52 2.30
C ASP A 263 16.87 9.36 3.28
N LYS A 264 16.00 8.33 3.09
CA LYS A 264 15.94 7.15 3.94
C LYS A 264 15.60 5.90 3.11
N LEU A 265 16.22 4.78 3.46
CA LEU A 265 15.93 3.46 2.87
C LEU A 265 16.12 2.39 3.94
N GLU A 266 15.02 1.91 4.48
CA GLU A 266 14.98 0.95 5.58
C GLU A 266 14.18 -0.28 5.19
N THR A 267 14.37 -1.36 5.97
CA THR A 267 13.54 -2.57 5.91
C THR A 267 12.92 -2.81 7.27
N ILE A 268 11.64 -3.16 7.28
CA ILE A 268 10.91 -3.58 8.48
C ILE A 268 10.28 -4.95 8.23
N GLU A 269 10.20 -5.76 9.27
CA GLU A 269 9.54 -7.06 9.21
C GLU A 269 8.17 -6.99 9.88
N ILE A 270 7.18 -7.62 9.24
CA ILE A 270 5.81 -7.68 9.72
C ILE A 270 5.27 -9.09 9.48
N ASN A 271 4.70 -9.71 10.49
CA ASN A 271 3.98 -10.97 10.36
C ASN A 271 2.71 -10.78 9.51
N LEU A 272 2.35 -11.76 8.67
CA LEU A 272 1.10 -11.70 7.91
C LEU A 272 -0.15 -11.70 8.80
N ASP A 273 -0.08 -12.29 10.00
CA ASP A 273 -1.02 -11.97 11.07
C ASP A 273 -0.32 -11.02 12.07
N PRO A 274 -0.57 -9.70 11.97
CA PRO A 274 0.11 -8.72 12.81
C PRO A 274 -0.25 -8.83 14.29
N ARG A 275 -1.29 -9.56 14.64
CA ARG A 275 -1.65 -9.81 16.05
C ARG A 275 -0.60 -10.69 16.73
N ASP A 276 0.09 -11.57 15.98
CA ASP A 276 1.24 -12.35 16.44
C ASP A 276 2.55 -11.52 16.35
N ASP A 277 2.55 -10.34 16.96
CA ASP A 277 3.73 -9.49 17.10
C ASP A 277 4.33 -9.68 18.51
N VAL A 278 5.67 -9.62 18.59
CA VAL A 278 6.40 -9.78 19.86
C VAL A 278 5.95 -8.77 20.93
N SER A 279 5.44 -7.62 20.51
CA SER A 279 4.91 -6.59 21.42
C SER A 279 3.53 -6.92 21.95
N ASN A 280 2.76 -7.80 21.31
CA ASN A 280 1.43 -8.21 21.74
C ASN A 280 1.46 -9.39 22.68
N LYS A 281 1.55 -9.12 23.98
CA LYS A 281 1.60 -10.14 25.03
C LYS A 281 0.28 -10.89 25.26
N ASP A 282 -0.82 -10.35 24.73
CA ASP A 282 -2.16 -10.91 24.88
C ASP A 282 -2.52 -11.84 23.70
N PHE A 283 -1.64 -12.01 22.73
CA PHE A 283 -1.87 -12.91 21.61
C PHE A 283 -1.87 -14.37 22.07
N VAL A 284 -2.98 -15.04 21.81
CA VAL A 284 -3.14 -16.49 22.00
C VAL A 284 -3.31 -17.12 20.63
N PHE A 285 -2.43 -18.07 20.31
CA PHE A 285 -2.52 -18.77 19.04
C PHE A 285 -3.79 -19.62 18.97
N ASP A 286 -4.57 -19.37 17.94
CA ASP A 286 -5.70 -20.22 17.51
C ASP A 286 -5.52 -20.52 16.00
N GLU A 287 -5.41 -21.82 15.67
CA GLU A 287 -5.13 -22.28 14.31
C GLU A 287 -6.18 -21.80 13.31
N LEU A 288 -7.46 -21.87 13.68
CA LEU A 288 -8.55 -21.49 12.79
C LEU A 288 -8.61 -19.98 12.60
N GLU A 289 -8.40 -19.24 13.68
CA GLU A 289 -8.46 -17.78 13.65
C GLU A 289 -7.30 -17.18 12.86
N VAL A 290 -6.06 -17.61 13.11
CA VAL A 290 -4.88 -17.18 12.36
C VAL A 290 -5.03 -17.53 10.88
N GLY A 291 -5.39 -18.79 10.58
CA GLY A 291 -5.62 -19.23 9.20
C GLY A 291 -6.64 -18.36 8.47
N LYS A 292 -7.78 -18.08 9.11
CA LYS A 292 -8.86 -17.25 8.57
C LYS A 292 -8.41 -15.81 8.31
N ASN A 293 -7.70 -15.19 9.26
CA ASN A 293 -7.29 -13.80 9.14
C ASN A 293 -6.26 -13.59 8.02
N VAL A 294 -5.26 -14.46 7.96
CA VAL A 294 -4.28 -14.41 6.86
C VAL A 294 -4.94 -14.70 5.52
N SER A 295 -5.81 -15.70 5.47
CA SER A 295 -6.56 -16.03 4.24
C SER A 295 -7.41 -14.86 3.76
N ASN A 296 -8.13 -14.19 4.64
CA ASN A 296 -8.94 -13.04 4.29
C ASN A 296 -8.10 -11.85 3.82
N CYS A 297 -6.95 -11.62 4.44
CA CYS A 297 -6.02 -10.58 4.01
C CYS A 297 -5.53 -10.82 2.58
N ILE A 298 -5.07 -12.03 2.26
CA ILE A 298 -4.61 -12.41 0.94
C ILE A 298 -5.76 -12.42 -0.08
N ARG A 299 -6.94 -12.92 0.31
CA ARG A 299 -8.16 -12.91 -0.50
C ARG A 299 -8.56 -11.48 -0.89
N ALA A 300 -8.56 -10.55 0.05
CA ALA A 300 -8.95 -9.17 -0.19
C ALA A 300 -8.09 -8.46 -1.25
N VAL A 301 -6.84 -8.88 -1.43
CA VAL A 301 -5.90 -8.28 -2.39
C VAL A 301 -5.74 -9.08 -3.68
N THR A 302 -6.23 -10.33 -3.76
CA THR A 302 -6.00 -11.21 -4.92
C THR A 302 -7.27 -11.73 -5.58
N GLU A 303 -8.42 -11.75 -4.91
CA GLU A 303 -9.66 -12.37 -5.39
C GLU A 303 -10.04 -11.94 -6.81
N ALA A 304 -9.97 -10.63 -7.12
CA ALA A 304 -10.34 -10.13 -8.45
C ALA A 304 -9.51 -10.76 -9.57
N MET A 305 -8.23 -11.05 -9.32
CA MET A 305 -7.34 -11.69 -10.28
C MET A 305 -7.67 -13.18 -10.45
N PHE A 306 -7.93 -13.89 -9.34
CA PHE A 306 -8.34 -15.30 -9.38
C PHE A 306 -9.69 -15.47 -10.08
N VAL A 307 -10.70 -14.66 -9.75
CA VAL A 307 -12.01 -14.66 -10.42
C VAL A 307 -11.86 -14.39 -11.92
N SER A 308 -11.03 -13.44 -12.30
CA SER A 308 -10.81 -13.10 -13.71
C SER A 308 -10.19 -14.23 -14.53
N HIS A 309 -9.40 -15.12 -13.91
CA HIS A 309 -8.67 -16.18 -14.60
C HIS A 309 -9.35 -17.55 -14.47
N PHE A 310 -9.77 -17.92 -13.26
CA PHE A 310 -10.33 -19.24 -12.95
C PHE A 310 -11.85 -19.25 -12.80
N GLY A 311 -12.51 -18.07 -12.76
CA GLY A 311 -13.92 -17.94 -12.42
C GLY A 311 -14.17 -17.85 -10.91
N ASP A 312 -15.41 -17.54 -10.55
CA ASP A 312 -15.83 -17.34 -9.16
C ASP A 312 -16.08 -18.66 -8.39
N ALA A 313 -16.33 -19.74 -9.11
CA ALA A 313 -16.69 -21.05 -8.53
C ALA A 313 -15.62 -21.63 -7.60
N ILE A 314 -14.34 -21.34 -7.84
CA ILE A 314 -13.22 -21.90 -7.07
C ILE A 314 -12.92 -21.12 -5.78
N ILE A 315 -13.42 -19.90 -5.65
CA ILE A 315 -12.91 -18.92 -4.67
C ILE A 315 -13.09 -19.38 -3.23
N GLU A 316 -14.27 -19.89 -2.89
CA GLU A 316 -14.54 -20.33 -1.51
C GLU A 316 -13.68 -21.54 -1.13
N ASP A 317 -13.55 -22.53 -2.02
CA ASP A 317 -12.76 -23.74 -1.77
C ASP A 317 -11.27 -23.42 -1.72
N LEU A 318 -10.77 -22.57 -2.63
CA LEU A 318 -9.38 -22.11 -2.65
C LEU A 318 -8.97 -21.46 -1.32
N PHE A 319 -9.73 -20.47 -0.87
CA PHE A 319 -9.39 -19.73 0.34
C PHE A 319 -9.69 -20.48 1.63
N ALA A 320 -10.64 -21.43 1.63
CA ALA A 320 -10.83 -22.36 2.74
C ALA A 320 -9.64 -23.32 2.91
N LYS A 321 -9.14 -23.92 1.81
CA LYS A 321 -7.92 -24.74 1.82
C LYS A 321 -6.71 -23.91 2.29
N TYR A 322 -6.56 -22.70 1.75
CA TYR A 322 -5.47 -21.79 2.10
C TYR A 322 -5.47 -21.45 3.61
N ALA A 323 -6.63 -21.11 4.18
CA ALA A 323 -6.78 -20.85 5.61
C ALA A 323 -6.32 -22.04 6.45
N LYS A 324 -6.72 -23.26 6.08
CA LYS A 324 -6.33 -24.49 6.76
C LYS A 324 -4.81 -24.70 6.72
N TYR A 325 -4.18 -24.53 5.55
CA TYR A 325 -2.72 -24.68 5.42
C TYR A 325 -1.95 -23.66 6.24
N VAL A 326 -2.36 -22.40 6.19
CA VAL A 326 -1.73 -21.33 6.99
C VAL A 326 -1.83 -21.64 8.47
N GLY A 327 -3.02 -21.96 8.98
CA GLY A 327 -3.21 -22.27 10.40
C GLY A 327 -2.34 -23.44 10.87
N GLN A 328 -2.37 -24.56 10.13
CA GLN A 328 -1.64 -25.79 10.48
C GLN A 328 -0.12 -25.61 10.48
N ASN A 329 0.41 -24.70 9.66
CA ASN A 329 1.85 -24.51 9.54
C ASN A 329 2.36 -23.28 10.32
N TRP A 330 1.49 -22.42 10.85
CA TRP A 330 1.87 -21.15 11.47
C TRP A 330 2.94 -21.26 12.56
N LEU A 331 2.82 -22.25 13.44
CA LEU A 331 3.80 -22.44 14.51
C LEU A 331 5.17 -22.95 14.03
N LYS A 332 5.22 -23.55 12.84
CA LYS A 332 6.46 -24.06 12.25
C LYS A 332 7.12 -23.04 11.33
N GLU A 333 6.31 -22.30 10.62
CA GLU A 333 6.72 -21.39 9.54
C GLU A 333 5.91 -20.10 9.66
N LYS A 334 6.26 -19.25 10.63
CA LYS A 334 5.68 -17.91 10.70
C LYS A 334 5.97 -17.15 9.42
N VAL A 335 4.92 -16.70 8.76
CA VAL A 335 5.05 -15.94 7.52
C VAL A 335 5.31 -14.48 7.87
N THR A 336 6.59 -14.12 7.86
CA THR A 336 7.04 -12.74 8.03
C THR A 336 7.34 -12.16 6.65
N THR A 337 6.89 -10.95 6.39
CA THR A 337 7.21 -10.22 5.16
C THR A 337 8.24 -9.14 5.42
N THR A 338 9.23 -9.05 4.55
CA THR A 338 10.14 -7.91 4.50
C THR A 338 9.46 -6.76 3.78
N ASN A 339 9.42 -5.59 4.42
CA ASN A 339 8.84 -4.40 3.84
C ASN A 339 9.93 -3.33 3.68
N ILE A 340 10.06 -2.78 2.48
CA ILE A 340 10.99 -1.70 2.16
C ILE A 340 10.25 -0.38 2.36
N VAL A 341 10.86 0.50 3.15
CA VAL A 341 10.40 1.88 3.35
C VAL A 341 11.44 2.80 2.76
N ILE A 342 11.02 3.66 1.84
CA ILE A 342 11.91 4.63 1.22
C ILE A 342 11.29 6.02 1.25
N SER A 343 12.09 7.02 1.65
CA SER A 343 11.76 8.43 1.45
C SER A 343 12.81 9.11 0.59
N PHE A 344 12.37 10.05 -0.22
CA PHE A 344 13.27 10.77 -1.12
C PHE A 344 12.75 12.17 -1.45
N THR A 345 13.70 13.07 -1.73
CA THR A 345 13.48 14.49 -2.02
C THR A 345 13.68 14.77 -3.49
N LYS A 346 12.77 15.53 -4.10
CA LYS A 346 12.94 16.09 -5.47
C LYS A 346 14.03 17.13 -5.48
N LYS A 347 15.02 16.96 -6.36
CA LYS A 347 16.09 17.93 -6.64
C LYS A 347 15.56 19.19 -7.31
#